data_32eb09f6e2448ed6276fb28063989bd9
#
_entry.id   32eb09f6e2448ed6276fb28063989bd9
#
_cell.length_a   1.000
_cell.length_b   1.000
_cell.length_c   1.000
_cell.angle_alpha   90.00
_cell.angle_beta   90.00
_cell.angle_gamma   90.00
#
_symmetry.space_group_name_H-M   'P 1'
#
loop_
_entity.id
_entity.type
_entity.pdbx_description
1 polymer ?
#
loop_
_entity_poly.entity_id
_entity_poly.type
_entity_poly.pdbx_seq_one_letter_code
_entity_poly.pdbx_strand_id
1 'polypeptide(L)'
;MIQLEPVTKDNFSAVLALTVREEQQAFVSSPAESLAQAYVWSRTAYPFAVCDNHRVVGFIMMGYYEDKGYYTLWKLLIGRDFQRRGYGRKALELGIAFLREQFGVSEVYTGVAPGNAVAKSLYRSAGFRDTGLIENNMEEMCLKCRERGFCGKAVQSDDQVPAVGR
;
A
#
# COMPACT_ATOMS: atom_id res chain seq x y z
N MET A 1 -11.45 -3.64 14.27
CA MET A 1 -11.70 -2.95 12.96
C MET A 1 -10.36 -2.70 12.30
N ILE A 2 -10.20 -3.09 11.03
CA ILE A 2 -8.93 -2.91 10.30
C ILE A 2 -8.80 -1.46 9.86
N GLN A 3 -7.62 -0.88 10.11
CA GLN A 3 -7.28 0.49 9.73
C GLN A 3 -5.80 0.61 9.37
N LEU A 4 -5.46 1.66 8.61
CA LEU A 4 -4.08 2.05 8.34
C LEU A 4 -3.69 3.13 9.33
N GLU A 5 -2.61 2.89 10.08
CA GLU A 5 -2.06 3.86 11.02
C GLU A 5 -0.66 4.30 10.55
N PRO A 6 -0.30 5.58 10.67
CA PRO A 6 1.09 5.99 10.45
C PRO A 6 2.05 5.16 11.31
N VAL A 7 3.23 4.87 10.79
CA VAL A 7 4.28 4.25 11.60
C VAL A 7 4.85 5.31 12.53
N THR A 8 4.73 5.08 13.83
CA THR A 8 5.16 5.99 14.89
C THR A 8 6.06 5.25 15.88
N LYS A 9 6.68 5.99 16.81
CA LYS A 9 7.47 5.40 17.90
C LYS A 9 6.69 4.36 18.71
N ASP A 10 5.35 4.48 18.79
CA ASP A 10 4.52 3.62 19.63
C ASP A 10 4.24 2.25 18.98
N ASN A 11 4.19 2.18 17.64
CA ASN A 11 3.97 0.94 16.90
C ASN A 11 5.22 0.42 16.16
N PHE A 12 6.31 1.18 16.14
CA PHE A 12 7.53 0.87 15.38
C PHE A 12 8.09 -0.52 15.69
N SER A 13 8.24 -0.86 16.97
CA SER A 13 8.79 -2.17 17.37
C SER A 13 7.89 -3.32 16.90
N ALA A 14 6.58 -3.15 16.96
CA ALA A 14 5.62 -4.16 16.49
C ALA A 14 5.66 -4.30 14.95
N VAL A 15 5.85 -3.20 14.22
CA VAL A 15 6.05 -3.23 12.75
C VAL A 15 7.33 -3.99 12.41
N LEU A 16 8.46 -3.70 13.09
CA LEU A 16 9.72 -4.39 12.83
C LEU A 16 9.69 -5.89 13.16
N ALA A 17 8.87 -6.28 14.12
CA ALA A 17 8.71 -7.69 14.52
C ALA A 17 7.87 -8.53 13.54
N LEU A 18 7.23 -7.90 12.55
CA LEU A 18 6.46 -8.63 11.54
C LEU A 18 7.37 -9.53 10.71
N THR A 19 7.01 -10.79 10.62
CA THR A 19 7.65 -11.79 9.75
C THR A 19 6.61 -12.48 8.89
N VAL A 20 7.02 -12.92 7.71
CA VAL A 20 6.20 -13.75 6.83
C VAL A 20 6.59 -15.21 6.97
N ARG A 21 5.85 -16.11 6.33
CA ARG A 21 6.22 -17.52 6.22
C ARG A 21 7.51 -17.67 5.43
N GLU A 22 8.24 -18.74 5.68
CA GLU A 22 9.55 -18.99 5.07
C GLU A 22 9.50 -18.94 3.54
N GLU A 23 8.51 -19.60 2.94
CA GLU A 23 8.29 -19.61 1.50
C GLU A 23 7.97 -18.24 0.88
N GLN A 24 7.62 -17.26 1.69
CA GLN A 24 7.30 -15.89 1.25
C GLN A 24 8.48 -14.92 1.39
N GLN A 25 9.52 -15.28 2.13
CA GLN A 25 10.64 -14.38 2.45
C GLN A 25 11.38 -13.89 1.19
N ALA A 26 11.43 -14.71 0.15
CA ALA A 26 12.06 -14.34 -1.13
C ALA A 26 11.25 -13.29 -1.92
N PHE A 27 9.99 -13.05 -1.58
CA PHE A 27 9.09 -12.17 -2.35
C PHE A 27 8.85 -10.81 -1.70
N VAL A 28 9.24 -10.62 -0.44
CA VAL A 28 8.94 -9.39 0.31
C VAL A 28 10.20 -8.84 0.97
N SER A 29 10.35 -7.53 0.93
CA SER A 29 11.33 -6.85 1.76
C SER A 29 10.88 -6.85 3.22
N SER A 30 11.83 -6.87 4.16
CA SER A 30 11.51 -6.70 5.57
C SER A 30 10.89 -5.33 5.85
N PRO A 31 10.13 -5.17 6.94
CA PRO A 31 9.66 -3.85 7.35
C PRO A 31 10.78 -2.83 7.56
N ALA A 32 11.93 -3.26 8.09
CA ALA A 32 13.10 -2.40 8.28
C ALA A 32 13.64 -1.84 6.94
N GLU A 33 13.82 -2.69 5.93
CA GLU A 33 14.23 -2.26 4.59
C GLU A 33 13.20 -1.35 3.94
N SER A 34 11.92 -1.66 4.11
CA SER A 34 10.82 -0.85 3.57
C SER A 34 10.75 0.54 4.20
N LEU A 35 10.98 0.65 5.51
CA LEU A 35 11.04 1.93 6.20
C LEU A 35 12.30 2.73 5.86
N ALA A 36 13.45 2.06 5.66
CA ALA A 36 14.65 2.71 5.15
C ALA A 36 14.41 3.28 3.73
N GLN A 37 13.74 2.53 2.87
CA GLN A 37 13.29 3.04 1.56
C GLN A 37 12.37 4.24 1.71
N ALA A 38 11.36 4.17 2.58
CA ALA A 38 10.44 5.28 2.83
C ALA A 38 11.16 6.54 3.34
N TYR A 39 12.22 6.40 4.11
CA TYR A 39 13.04 7.53 4.55
C TYR A 39 13.74 8.22 3.37
N VAL A 40 14.34 7.45 2.45
CA VAL A 40 15.02 7.98 1.26
C VAL A 40 14.03 8.64 0.29
N TRP A 41 12.88 8.03 0.06
CA TRP A 41 11.81 8.54 -0.80
C TRP A 41 10.67 9.18 0.00
N SER A 42 11.00 9.94 1.04
CA SER A 42 10.02 10.46 2.01
C SER A 42 8.92 11.35 1.41
N ARG A 43 9.13 11.90 0.22
CA ARG A 43 8.13 12.73 -0.49
C ARG A 43 7.14 11.92 -1.31
N THR A 44 7.46 10.69 -1.63
CA THR A 44 6.71 9.84 -2.56
C THR A 44 6.35 8.47 -1.98
N ALA A 45 6.81 8.13 -0.79
CA ALA A 45 6.50 6.90 -0.07
C ALA A 45 5.50 7.17 1.07
N TYR A 46 4.49 6.30 1.17
CA TYR A 46 3.41 6.38 2.16
C TYR A 46 3.33 5.06 2.94
N PRO A 47 4.19 4.86 3.97
CA PRO A 47 4.20 3.67 4.79
C PRO A 47 3.13 3.71 5.88
N PHE A 48 2.44 2.58 6.10
CA PHE A 48 1.44 2.42 7.14
C PHE A 48 1.58 1.08 7.85
N ALA A 49 1.36 1.08 9.15
CA ALA A 49 1.03 -0.12 9.89
C ALA A 49 -0.42 -0.52 9.57
N VAL A 50 -0.64 -1.80 9.31
CA VAL A 50 -1.99 -2.38 9.23
C VAL A 50 -2.36 -2.85 10.62
N CYS A 51 -3.38 -2.23 11.21
CA CYS A 51 -3.80 -2.50 12.58
C CYS A 51 -5.20 -3.10 12.64
N ASP A 52 -5.40 -4.08 13.52
CA ASP A 52 -6.73 -4.54 13.95
C ASP A 52 -6.91 -4.21 15.43
N ASN A 53 -7.84 -3.27 15.73
CA ASN A 53 -8.06 -2.76 17.08
C ASN A 53 -6.71 -2.39 17.76
N HIS A 54 -5.91 -1.53 17.10
CA HIS A 54 -4.58 -1.04 17.52
C HIS A 54 -3.47 -2.12 17.59
N ARG A 55 -3.78 -3.38 17.29
CA ARG A 55 -2.77 -4.42 17.17
C ARG A 55 -2.19 -4.43 15.76
N VAL A 56 -0.89 -4.29 15.63
CA VAL A 56 -0.20 -4.40 14.34
C VAL A 56 -0.29 -5.84 13.82
N VAL A 57 -0.89 -6.01 12.64
CA VAL A 57 -1.05 -7.30 11.97
C VAL A 57 -0.33 -7.37 10.63
N GLY A 58 0.09 -6.21 10.09
CA GLY A 58 0.78 -6.11 8.82
C GLY A 58 1.40 -4.74 8.59
N PHE A 59 1.96 -4.59 7.40
CA PHE A 59 2.57 -3.37 6.89
C PHE A 59 2.18 -3.19 5.43
N ILE A 60 1.87 -1.97 5.03
CA ILE A 60 1.62 -1.60 3.64
C ILE A 60 2.34 -0.30 3.32
N MET A 61 2.91 -0.19 2.14
CA MET A 61 3.49 1.05 1.65
C MET A 61 3.00 1.32 0.24
N MET A 62 2.26 2.42 0.10
CA MET A 62 1.91 2.99 -1.20
C MET A 62 3.00 3.97 -1.62
N GLY A 63 3.07 4.28 -2.90
CA GLY A 63 4.07 5.23 -3.37
C GLY A 63 3.72 5.85 -4.72
N TYR A 64 4.42 6.93 -5.04
CA TYR A 64 4.42 7.55 -6.36
C TYR A 64 5.73 7.23 -7.07
N TYR A 65 5.65 6.65 -8.26
CA TYR A 65 6.79 6.30 -9.09
C TYR A 65 7.08 7.46 -10.05
N GLU A 66 8.05 8.31 -9.70
CA GLU A 66 8.32 9.57 -10.42
C GLU A 66 8.68 9.34 -11.89
N ASP A 67 9.51 8.33 -12.18
CA ASP A 67 9.95 8.01 -13.54
C ASP A 67 8.80 7.58 -14.46
N LYS A 68 7.73 7.04 -13.90
CA LYS A 68 6.57 6.53 -14.64
C LYS A 68 5.33 7.42 -14.50
N GLY A 69 5.33 8.34 -13.55
CA GLY A 69 4.24 9.28 -13.33
C GLY A 69 2.96 8.63 -12.81
N TYR A 70 3.05 7.52 -12.05
CA TYR A 70 1.88 6.86 -11.51
C TYR A 70 2.01 6.42 -10.05
N TYR A 71 0.86 6.24 -9.40
CA TYR A 71 0.79 5.69 -8.04
C TYR A 71 0.78 4.16 -8.04
N THR A 72 1.43 3.59 -7.05
CA THR A 72 1.66 2.15 -6.98
C THR A 72 1.60 1.62 -5.55
N LEU A 73 1.24 0.36 -5.41
CA LEU A 73 1.50 -0.41 -4.21
C LEU A 73 2.96 -0.88 -4.25
N TRP A 74 3.80 -0.37 -3.37
CA TRP A 74 5.20 -0.79 -3.28
C TRP A 74 5.39 -2.02 -2.40
N LYS A 75 4.73 -2.07 -1.24
CA LYS A 75 4.91 -3.16 -0.27
C LYS A 75 3.57 -3.54 0.35
N LEU A 76 3.37 -4.83 0.53
CA LEU A 76 2.27 -5.38 1.32
C LEU A 76 2.74 -6.65 2.03
N LEU A 77 2.68 -6.65 3.35
CA LEU A 77 3.09 -7.75 4.19
C LEU A 77 2.05 -7.93 5.30
N ILE A 78 1.57 -9.15 5.47
CA ILE A 78 0.76 -9.56 6.63
C ILE A 78 1.59 -10.55 7.44
N GLY A 79 1.74 -10.28 8.73
CA GLY A 79 2.47 -11.14 9.64
C GLY A 79 1.97 -12.58 9.59
N ARG A 80 2.87 -13.57 9.62
CA ARG A 80 2.57 -15.00 9.42
C ARG A 80 1.42 -15.50 10.31
N ASP A 81 1.33 -15.00 11.54
CA ASP A 81 0.33 -15.42 12.52
C ASP A 81 -1.06 -14.80 12.26
N PHE A 82 -1.13 -13.84 11.33
CA PHE A 82 -2.34 -13.10 10.96
C PHE A 82 -2.84 -13.42 9.55
N GLN A 83 -2.13 -14.24 8.79
CA GLN A 83 -2.50 -14.58 7.42
C GLN A 83 -3.80 -15.42 7.35
N ARG A 84 -4.41 -15.44 6.15
CA ARG A 84 -5.67 -16.17 5.85
C ARG A 84 -6.89 -15.72 6.66
N ARG A 85 -6.88 -14.47 7.15
CA ARG A 85 -7.99 -13.83 7.88
C ARG A 85 -8.58 -12.62 7.12
N GLY A 86 -8.24 -12.47 5.85
CA GLY A 86 -8.71 -11.35 5.03
C GLY A 86 -7.95 -10.04 5.20
N TYR A 87 -6.97 -9.96 6.11
CA TYR A 87 -6.23 -8.73 6.38
C TYR A 87 -5.52 -8.14 5.15
N GLY A 88 -4.90 -8.99 4.33
CA GLY A 88 -4.21 -8.53 3.12
C GLY A 88 -5.14 -7.86 2.12
N ARG A 89 -6.32 -8.43 1.92
CA ARG A 89 -7.35 -7.81 1.05
C ARG A 89 -7.82 -6.48 1.62
N LYS A 90 -8.12 -6.45 2.92
CA LYS A 90 -8.61 -5.21 3.55
C LYS A 90 -7.55 -4.11 3.58
N ALA A 91 -6.29 -4.45 3.85
CA ALA A 91 -5.18 -3.51 3.78
C ALA A 91 -5.02 -2.93 2.37
N LEU A 92 -5.10 -3.77 1.34
CA LEU A 92 -5.03 -3.34 -0.06
C LEU A 92 -6.19 -2.39 -0.42
N GLU A 93 -7.42 -2.71 -0.04
CA GLU A 93 -8.59 -1.86 -0.24
C GLU A 93 -8.42 -0.48 0.41
N LEU A 94 -7.91 -0.45 1.65
CA LEU A 94 -7.64 0.79 2.39
C LEU A 94 -6.51 1.60 1.75
N GLY A 95 -5.43 0.95 1.29
CA GLY A 95 -4.33 1.62 0.58
C GLY A 95 -4.80 2.26 -0.74
N ILE A 96 -5.63 1.55 -1.51
CA ILE A 96 -6.24 2.08 -2.74
C ILE A 96 -7.16 3.26 -2.41
N ALA A 97 -7.99 3.14 -1.36
CA ALA A 97 -8.86 4.22 -0.90
C ALA A 97 -8.06 5.45 -0.50
N PHE A 98 -6.96 5.29 0.24
CA PHE A 98 -6.04 6.36 0.59
C PHE A 98 -5.53 7.10 -0.66
N LEU A 99 -5.03 6.38 -1.67
CA LEU A 99 -4.54 7.03 -2.91
C LEU A 99 -5.65 7.78 -3.64
N ARG A 100 -6.86 7.23 -3.68
CA ARG A 100 -8.00 7.88 -4.34
C ARG A 100 -8.44 9.14 -3.61
N GLU A 101 -8.49 9.10 -2.29
CA GLU A 101 -8.95 10.22 -1.45
C GLU A 101 -7.93 11.34 -1.41
N GLN A 102 -6.63 11.01 -1.34
CA GLN A 102 -5.57 12.01 -1.23
C GLN A 102 -5.14 12.59 -2.58
N PHE A 103 -5.16 11.79 -3.64
CA PHE A 103 -4.55 12.15 -4.93
C PHE A 103 -5.49 12.04 -6.13
N GLY A 104 -6.73 11.61 -5.92
CA GLY A 104 -7.73 11.50 -6.99
C GLY A 104 -7.36 10.51 -8.10
N VAL A 105 -6.60 9.45 -7.76
CA VAL A 105 -6.07 8.53 -8.77
C VAL A 105 -7.17 7.74 -9.47
N SER A 106 -7.06 7.60 -10.79
CA SER A 106 -7.92 6.74 -11.62
C SER A 106 -7.34 5.35 -11.83
N GLU A 107 -6.05 5.18 -11.60
CA GLU A 107 -5.34 3.92 -11.77
C GLU A 107 -4.33 3.72 -10.63
N VAL A 108 -4.15 2.47 -10.21
CA VAL A 108 -3.12 2.06 -9.24
C VAL A 108 -2.36 0.88 -9.83
N TYR A 109 -1.04 0.94 -9.77
CA TYR A 109 -0.16 -0.10 -10.28
C TYR A 109 0.45 -0.93 -9.15
N THR A 110 0.97 -2.10 -9.48
CA THR A 110 1.81 -2.92 -8.61
C THR A 110 2.69 -3.83 -9.43
N GLY A 111 3.80 -4.27 -8.85
CA GLY A 111 4.66 -5.30 -9.42
C GLY A 111 4.55 -6.60 -8.62
N VAL A 112 4.58 -7.73 -9.31
CA VAL A 112 4.55 -9.07 -8.71
C VAL A 112 5.77 -9.85 -9.15
N ALA A 113 6.53 -10.37 -8.19
CA ALA A 113 7.64 -11.27 -8.50
C ALA A 113 7.12 -12.57 -9.15
N PRO A 114 7.78 -13.07 -10.19
CA PRO A 114 7.44 -14.37 -10.77
C PRO A 114 7.42 -15.46 -9.70
N GLY A 115 6.40 -16.30 -9.73
CA GLY A 115 6.19 -17.36 -8.73
C GLY A 115 5.44 -16.94 -7.45
N ASN A 116 5.23 -15.64 -7.22
CA ASN A 116 4.41 -15.17 -6.10
C ASN A 116 2.91 -15.30 -6.41
N ALA A 117 2.42 -16.53 -6.50
CA ALA A 117 1.03 -16.84 -6.84
C ALA A 117 0.03 -16.27 -5.82
N VAL A 118 0.41 -16.20 -4.56
CA VAL A 118 -0.44 -15.69 -3.47
C VAL A 118 -0.74 -14.20 -3.68
N ALA A 119 0.30 -13.39 -3.91
CA ALA A 119 0.13 -11.96 -4.19
C ALA A 119 -0.64 -11.73 -5.50
N LYS A 120 -0.30 -12.47 -6.55
CA LYS A 120 -0.97 -12.35 -7.86
C LYS A 120 -2.48 -12.67 -7.76
N SER A 121 -2.84 -13.72 -7.00
CA SER A 121 -4.23 -14.07 -6.74
C SER A 121 -4.96 -12.98 -5.95
N LEU A 122 -4.32 -12.44 -4.90
CA LEU A 122 -4.87 -11.34 -4.11
C LEU A 122 -5.16 -10.12 -5.00
N TYR A 123 -4.19 -9.68 -5.80
CA TYR A 123 -4.35 -8.52 -6.67
C TYR A 123 -5.42 -8.72 -7.74
N ARG A 124 -5.47 -9.89 -8.39
CA ARG A 124 -6.54 -10.23 -9.33
C ARG A 124 -7.91 -10.22 -8.67
N SER A 125 -8.04 -10.74 -7.46
CA SER A 125 -9.30 -10.72 -6.70
C SER A 125 -9.75 -9.29 -6.35
N ALA A 126 -8.82 -8.36 -6.21
CA ALA A 126 -9.09 -6.94 -6.00
C ALA A 126 -9.38 -6.16 -7.30
N GLY A 127 -9.24 -6.80 -8.45
CA GLY A 127 -9.55 -6.21 -9.76
C GLY A 127 -8.35 -5.79 -10.59
N PHE A 128 -7.13 -5.98 -10.10
CA PHE A 128 -5.93 -5.75 -10.91
C PHE A 128 -5.88 -6.70 -12.10
N ARG A 129 -5.33 -6.22 -13.21
CA ARG A 129 -5.09 -6.99 -14.44
C ARG A 129 -3.64 -6.86 -14.86
N ASP A 130 -3.10 -7.94 -15.41
CA ASP A 130 -1.76 -7.92 -15.99
C ASP A 130 -1.70 -6.89 -17.13
N THR A 131 -0.66 -6.05 -17.14
CA THR A 131 -0.43 -5.09 -18.25
C THR A 131 0.37 -5.73 -19.39
N GLY A 132 1.01 -6.85 -19.14
CA GLY A 132 1.93 -7.51 -20.07
C GLY A 132 3.38 -6.98 -19.97
N LEU A 133 3.62 -5.94 -19.18
CA LEU A 133 4.96 -5.40 -18.96
C LEU A 133 5.68 -6.20 -17.86
N ILE A 134 6.94 -6.55 -18.12
CA ILE A 134 7.85 -7.13 -17.14
C ILE A 134 9.05 -6.19 -17.04
N GLU A 135 9.32 -5.70 -15.84
CA GLU A 135 10.42 -4.79 -15.57
C GLU A 135 11.08 -5.13 -14.24
N ASN A 136 12.40 -5.11 -14.21
CA ASN A 136 13.21 -5.48 -13.03
C ASN A 136 12.78 -6.85 -12.44
N ASN A 137 12.49 -7.80 -13.31
CA ASN A 137 11.98 -9.13 -12.95
C ASN A 137 10.65 -9.11 -12.15
N MET A 138 9.82 -8.09 -12.37
CA MET A 138 8.49 -7.98 -11.79
C MET A 138 7.44 -7.89 -12.91
N GLU A 139 6.37 -8.66 -12.78
CA GLU A 139 5.20 -8.56 -13.65
C GLU A 139 4.33 -7.39 -13.21
N GLU A 140 4.08 -6.43 -14.10
CA GLU A 140 3.26 -5.27 -13.76
C GLU A 140 1.76 -5.60 -13.84
N MET A 141 1.02 -5.11 -12.87
CA MET A 141 -0.43 -5.16 -12.85
C MET A 141 -1.02 -3.78 -12.61
N CYS A 142 -2.20 -3.52 -13.16
CA CYS A 142 -2.92 -2.26 -13.03
C CYS A 142 -4.37 -2.49 -12.58
N LEU A 143 -4.82 -1.66 -11.65
CA LEU A 143 -6.21 -1.51 -11.26
C LEU A 143 -6.76 -0.20 -11.78
N LYS A 144 -7.81 -0.24 -12.60
CA LYS A 144 -8.59 0.93 -12.96
C LYS A 144 -9.65 1.20 -11.90
N CYS A 145 -9.53 2.35 -11.24
CA CYS A 145 -10.50 2.80 -10.26
C CYS A 145 -11.73 3.35 -11.00
N ARG A 146 -12.90 2.76 -10.79
CA ARG A 146 -14.14 3.30 -11.35
C ARG A 146 -14.41 4.67 -10.75
N GLU A 147 -14.74 5.65 -11.57
CA GLU A 147 -15.28 6.92 -11.10
C GLU A 147 -16.54 6.63 -10.28
N ARG A 148 -16.58 7.07 -9.02
CA ARG A 148 -17.85 7.16 -8.31
C ARG A 148 -18.60 8.28 -9.02
N GLY A 149 -19.75 7.99 -9.61
CA GLY A 149 -20.66 8.99 -10.14
C GLY A 149 -20.84 10.09 -9.10
N PHE A 150 -20.45 11.29 -9.45
CA PHE A 150 -20.51 12.47 -8.61
C PHE A 150 -21.98 12.84 -8.45
N CYS A 151 -22.61 12.45 -7.35
CA CYS A 151 -23.84 13.10 -6.89
C CYS A 151 -23.41 14.40 -6.21
N GLY A 152 -23.60 15.51 -6.92
CA GLY A 152 -23.07 16.81 -6.55
C GLY A 152 -23.58 17.32 -5.20
N LYS A 153 -22.63 17.81 -4.41
CA LYS A 153 -22.81 19.02 -3.60
C LYS A 153 -21.50 19.78 -3.63
N ALA A 154 -21.53 20.92 -4.28
CA ALA A 154 -20.48 21.90 -4.21
C ALA A 154 -20.30 22.33 -2.76
N VAL A 155 -19.10 22.19 -2.23
CA VAL A 155 -18.68 22.88 -1.02
C VAL A 155 -17.63 23.90 -1.43
N GLN A 156 -17.95 25.15 -1.12
CA GLN A 156 -17.12 26.32 -1.36
C GLN A 156 -15.75 26.18 -0.70
N SER A 157 -14.75 26.63 -1.46
CA SER A 157 -13.39 26.86 -1.01
C SER A 157 -13.34 27.87 0.13
N ASP A 158 -12.70 27.50 1.23
CA ASP A 158 -12.04 28.46 2.10
C ASP A 158 -10.59 28.00 2.31
N ASP A 159 -9.72 28.86 1.80
CA ASP A 159 -8.26 28.81 1.97
C ASP A 159 -7.90 28.88 3.45
N GLN A 160 -7.14 27.88 3.92
CA GLN A 160 -6.10 28.12 4.92
C GLN A 160 -5.14 26.93 5.00
N VAL A 161 -3.95 27.10 4.43
CA VAL A 161 -2.78 26.28 4.65
C VAL A 161 -2.14 26.69 5.97
N PRO A 162 -1.98 25.83 6.97
CA PRO A 162 -1.10 26.14 8.09
C PRO A 162 0.34 25.88 7.70
N ALA A 163 1.16 26.92 7.84
CA ALA A 163 2.60 26.87 7.71
C ALA A 163 3.20 25.92 8.75
N VAL A 164 3.97 24.95 8.29
CA VAL A 164 4.82 24.11 9.15
C VAL A 164 6.09 24.93 9.42
N GLY A 165 6.24 25.38 10.66
CA GLY A 165 7.45 26.00 11.19
C GLY A 165 8.61 24.99 11.25
N ARG A 166 9.80 25.54 11.12
CA ARG A 166 11.14 24.93 11.09
C ARG A 166 11.44 24.01 12.26
#